data_22b6281379eb509471d3c14a1bde4d1a
#
_entry.id   22b6281379eb509471d3c14a1bde4d1a
#
_cell.length_a   1.000
_cell.length_b   1.000
_cell.length_c   1.000
_cell.angle_alpha   90.00
_cell.angle_beta   90.00
_cell.angle_gamma   90.00
#
_symmetry.space_group_name_H-M   'P 1'
#
loop_
_entity.id
_entity.type
_entity.pdbx_description
1 polymer ?
#
loop_
_entity_poly.entity_id
_entity_poly.type
_entity_poly.pdbx_seq_one_letter_code
_entity_poly.pdbx_strand_id
1 'polypeptide(L)'
;MKYAFLAFFLLIFDVSNAQKTDNTKMVFNVKGDLNKDGLADLVTMKEQLHHANKPLILEIKFNQNDGKYTTVLELETALKSKKSNQMDACILEELTIIKGVLIFRNQLMKGSMLHKFRYQNNHFELIGYTFNNADAGGVEFTDFNLITGNKIYKIISYETDKILVEKTTIEKINPLPNLDNFVPLDLMY
;
A
#
# COMPACT_ATOMS: atom_id res chain seq x y z
N MET A 1 46.56 43.53 50.18
CA MET A 1 46.44 42.95 48.83
C MET A 1 45.52 41.75 48.92
N LYS A 2 44.26 41.85 48.38
CA LYS A 2 43.25 40.79 48.41
C LYS A 2 43.18 40.25 46.99
N TYR A 3 43.53 39.00 46.80
CA TYR A 3 43.34 38.29 45.50
C TYR A 3 41.97 37.71 45.46
N ALA A 4 41.14 38.22 44.56
CA ALA A 4 39.81 37.63 44.24
C ALA A 4 40.03 36.53 43.21
N PHE A 5 39.72 35.27 43.56
CA PHE A 5 39.73 34.12 42.67
C PHE A 5 38.37 34.06 41.96
N LEU A 6 38.34 34.34 40.65
CA LEU A 6 37.14 34.25 39.81
C LEU A 6 37.09 32.82 39.27
N ALA A 7 36.20 32.01 39.87
CA ALA A 7 35.91 30.65 39.35
C ALA A 7 35.00 30.73 38.13
N PHE A 8 35.52 30.43 36.94
CA PHE A 8 34.78 30.35 35.70
C PHE A 8 34.15 28.96 35.59
N PHE A 9 32.83 28.90 35.81
CA PHE A 9 32.05 27.65 35.72
C PHE A 9 31.67 27.42 34.26
N LEU A 10 32.43 26.54 33.55
CA LEU A 10 32.10 26.08 32.20
C LEU A 10 30.92 25.13 32.27
N LEU A 11 29.71 25.60 31.91
CA LEU A 11 28.54 24.78 31.66
C LEU A 11 28.76 24.07 30.31
N ILE A 12 29.12 22.81 30.37
CA ILE A 12 29.12 21.90 29.20
C ILE A 12 27.69 21.50 28.98
N PHE A 13 27.04 22.07 27.96
CA PHE A 13 25.76 21.54 27.45
C PHE A 13 26.06 20.30 26.63
N ASP A 14 25.85 19.14 27.20
CA ASP A 14 25.73 17.89 26.45
C ASP A 14 24.49 17.95 25.55
N VAL A 15 24.70 18.27 24.27
CA VAL A 15 23.69 18.11 23.25
C VAL A 15 23.54 16.61 23.01
N SER A 16 22.69 15.97 23.79
CA SER A 16 22.27 14.58 23.52
C SER A 16 21.55 14.57 22.20
N ASN A 17 22.25 14.20 21.12
CA ASN A 17 21.62 13.78 19.88
C ASN A 17 20.85 12.51 20.19
N ALA A 18 19.57 12.63 20.52
CA ALA A 18 18.67 11.50 20.58
C ALA A 18 18.60 10.92 19.17
N GLN A 19 19.41 9.92 18.89
CA GLN A 19 19.33 9.13 17.68
C GLN A 19 17.95 8.48 17.69
N LYS A 20 17.04 8.99 16.85
CA LYS A 20 15.73 8.40 16.61
C LYS A 20 16.00 7.02 16.05
N THR A 21 16.02 6.00 16.90
CA THR A 21 16.11 4.60 16.45
C THR A 21 14.94 4.37 15.53
N ASP A 22 15.23 4.16 14.24
CA ASP A 22 14.21 3.85 13.24
C ASP A 22 13.68 2.44 13.57
N ASN A 23 12.61 2.40 14.37
CA ASN A 23 11.96 1.16 14.81
C ASN A 23 11.12 0.52 13.70
N THR A 24 11.51 0.74 12.45
CA THR A 24 10.80 0.22 11.28
C THR A 24 11.69 -0.72 10.47
N LYS A 25 11.07 -1.67 9.80
CA LYS A 25 11.71 -2.58 8.84
C LYS A 25 11.17 -2.30 7.45
N MET A 26 12.05 -2.04 6.48
CA MET A 26 11.66 -1.93 5.08
C MET A 26 11.12 -3.27 4.58
N VAL A 27 9.89 -3.25 4.05
CA VAL A 27 9.22 -4.43 3.47
C VAL A 27 9.23 -4.35 1.95
N PHE A 28 8.88 -3.18 1.38
CA PHE A 28 8.92 -2.92 -0.05
C PHE A 28 9.60 -1.58 -0.34
N ASN A 29 10.30 -1.56 -1.47
CA ASN A 29 10.93 -0.36 -2.03
C ASN A 29 10.89 -0.47 -3.55
N VAL A 30 9.97 0.27 -4.18
CA VAL A 30 9.73 0.20 -5.62
C VAL A 30 9.81 1.58 -6.26
N LYS A 31 10.27 1.62 -7.51
CA LYS A 31 10.43 2.86 -8.27
C LYS A 31 9.67 2.78 -9.60
N GLY A 32 9.11 3.91 -10.02
CA GLY A 32 8.43 4.06 -11.31
C GLY A 32 7.78 5.42 -11.42
N ASP A 33 7.53 5.87 -12.61
CA ASP A 33 6.90 7.16 -12.91
C ASP A 33 5.38 7.07 -12.68
N LEU A 34 4.91 7.60 -11.55
CA LEU A 34 3.50 7.55 -11.14
C LEU A 34 2.70 8.76 -11.62
N ASN A 35 3.34 9.94 -11.66
CA ASN A 35 2.71 11.21 -12.05
C ASN A 35 2.87 11.54 -13.53
N LYS A 36 3.62 10.71 -14.29
CA LYS A 36 3.90 10.82 -15.72
C LYS A 36 4.74 12.04 -16.12
N ASP A 37 5.66 12.45 -15.26
CA ASP A 37 6.61 13.52 -15.54
C ASP A 37 7.94 13.01 -16.16
N GLY A 38 8.09 11.70 -16.31
CA GLY A 38 9.28 11.04 -16.86
C GLY A 38 10.34 10.74 -15.80
N LEU A 39 10.14 11.09 -14.55
CA LEU A 39 11.06 10.81 -13.44
C LEU A 39 10.58 9.58 -12.65
N ALA A 40 11.52 8.80 -12.12
CA ALA A 40 11.17 7.66 -11.31
C ALA A 40 10.85 8.09 -9.87
N ASP A 41 9.58 7.97 -9.49
CA ASP A 41 9.08 8.16 -8.14
C ASP A 41 9.46 6.99 -7.25
N LEU A 42 9.30 7.17 -5.94
CA LEU A 42 9.65 6.18 -4.92
C LEU A 42 8.42 5.83 -4.09
N VAL A 43 8.12 4.54 -4.00
CA VAL A 43 7.14 4.00 -3.06
C VAL A 43 7.83 3.07 -2.09
N THR A 44 7.70 3.36 -0.80
CA THR A 44 8.24 2.52 0.26
C THR A 44 7.14 2.02 1.17
N MET A 45 7.34 0.83 1.70
CA MET A 45 6.50 0.28 2.74
C MET A 45 7.36 -0.26 3.87
N LYS A 46 7.05 0.17 5.10
CA LYS A 46 7.79 -0.16 6.31
C LYS A 46 6.86 -0.80 7.33
N GLU A 47 7.34 -1.81 8.03
CA GLU A 47 6.67 -2.44 9.17
C GLU A 47 7.15 -1.80 10.48
N GLN A 48 6.24 -1.44 11.36
CA GLN A 48 6.57 -0.94 12.71
C GLN A 48 6.88 -2.11 13.65
N LEU A 49 8.14 -2.28 14.06
CA LEU A 49 8.60 -3.46 14.80
C LEU A 49 8.09 -3.53 16.25
N HIS A 50 7.95 -2.39 16.91
CA HIS A 50 7.58 -2.33 18.34
C HIS A 50 6.08 -2.08 18.59
N HIS A 51 5.27 -2.12 17.55
CA HIS A 51 3.82 -2.03 17.69
C HIS A 51 3.19 -3.43 17.73
N ALA A 52 2.25 -3.67 18.66
CA ALA A 52 1.64 -5.00 18.86
C ALA A 52 1.00 -5.58 17.58
N ASN A 53 0.47 -4.71 16.72
CA ASN A 53 -0.17 -5.09 15.44
C ASN A 53 0.75 -4.95 14.23
N LYS A 54 2.01 -4.53 14.42
CA LYS A 54 2.99 -4.29 13.34
C LYS A 54 2.39 -3.65 12.09
N PRO A 55 1.79 -2.44 12.21
CA PRO A 55 1.15 -1.79 11.07
C PRO A 55 2.19 -1.50 9.98
N LEU A 56 1.73 -1.51 8.74
CA LEU A 56 2.53 -1.13 7.59
C LEU A 56 2.35 0.37 7.33
N ILE A 57 3.46 1.08 7.18
CA ILE A 57 3.49 2.49 6.77
C ILE A 57 3.81 2.52 5.28
N LEU A 58 2.89 3.03 4.48
CA LEU A 58 3.10 3.33 3.08
C LEU A 58 3.54 4.78 2.93
N GLU A 59 4.61 5.02 2.19
CA GLU A 59 5.07 6.35 1.83
C GLU A 59 5.29 6.43 0.32
N ILE A 60 4.69 7.45 -0.33
CA ILE A 60 4.88 7.74 -1.75
C ILE A 60 5.56 9.10 -1.89
N LYS A 61 6.63 9.13 -2.65
CA LYS A 61 7.43 10.33 -2.91
C LYS A 61 7.61 10.56 -4.40
N PHE A 62 7.29 11.76 -4.85
CA PHE A 62 7.60 12.17 -6.21
C PHE A 62 9.03 12.69 -6.31
N ASN A 63 9.71 12.23 -7.35
CA ASN A 63 11.04 12.71 -7.70
C ASN A 63 10.93 14.12 -8.29
N GLN A 64 11.88 14.98 -7.94
CA GLN A 64 12.00 16.33 -8.49
C GLN A 64 13.16 16.39 -9.48
N ASN A 65 13.14 17.35 -10.41
CA ASN A 65 14.21 17.50 -11.40
C ASN A 65 15.60 17.70 -10.80
N ASP A 66 15.70 18.10 -9.53
CA ASP A 66 16.94 18.24 -8.78
C ASP A 66 17.39 16.97 -8.06
N GLY A 67 16.69 15.85 -8.28
CA GLY A 67 16.96 14.55 -7.65
C GLY A 67 16.49 14.42 -6.21
N LYS A 68 15.79 15.42 -5.68
CA LYS A 68 15.14 15.32 -4.37
C LYS A 68 13.78 14.67 -4.49
N TYR A 69 13.30 14.12 -3.38
CA TYR A 69 11.99 13.51 -3.28
C TYR A 69 11.06 14.35 -2.40
N THR A 70 9.83 14.56 -2.84
CA THR A 70 8.78 15.20 -2.05
C THR A 70 7.73 14.16 -1.67
N THR A 71 7.45 13.98 -0.39
CA THR A 71 6.39 13.09 0.10
C THR A 71 5.04 13.66 -0.32
N VAL A 72 4.26 12.84 -1.03
CA VAL A 72 2.92 13.19 -1.51
C VAL A 72 1.82 12.38 -0.83
N LEU A 73 2.18 11.25 -0.24
CA LEU A 73 1.26 10.43 0.55
C LEU A 73 2.03 9.67 1.62
N GLU A 74 1.49 9.66 2.84
CA GLU A 74 1.95 8.82 3.94
C GLU A 74 0.75 8.25 4.68
N LEU A 75 0.66 6.92 4.79
CA LEU A 75 -0.46 6.22 5.40
C LEU A 75 0.03 5.17 6.39
N GLU A 76 -0.43 5.26 7.64
CA GLU A 76 -0.11 4.28 8.69
C GLU A 76 -1.11 3.12 8.77
N THR A 77 -2.25 3.21 8.10
CA THR A 77 -3.37 2.29 8.30
C THR A 77 -3.84 1.54 7.06
N ALA A 78 -3.37 1.93 5.89
CA ALA A 78 -3.88 1.47 4.59
C ALA A 78 -3.80 -0.05 4.37
N LEU A 79 -2.96 -0.76 5.11
CA LEU A 79 -2.65 -2.16 4.85
C LEU A 79 -2.58 -3.00 6.15
N LYS A 80 -3.54 -2.77 7.04
CA LYS A 80 -3.70 -3.67 8.19
C LYS A 80 -4.27 -4.98 7.70
N SER A 81 -3.50 -6.06 7.86
CA SER A 81 -4.08 -7.38 7.74
C SER A 81 -5.12 -7.59 8.84
N LYS A 82 -6.33 -7.97 8.48
CA LYS A 82 -7.31 -8.43 9.48
C LYS A 82 -6.87 -9.81 9.94
N LYS A 83 -6.45 -9.92 11.18
CA LYS A 83 -6.14 -11.21 11.79
C LYS A 83 -7.43 -12.01 11.98
N SER A 84 -7.49 -13.20 11.38
CA SER A 84 -8.51 -14.18 11.66
C SER A 84 -7.86 -15.34 12.41
N ASN A 85 -8.29 -15.60 13.65
CA ASN A 85 -7.83 -16.72 14.48
C ASN A 85 -6.29 -16.90 14.53
N GLN A 86 -5.55 -15.82 14.75
CA GLN A 86 -4.08 -15.76 14.81
C GLN A 86 -3.35 -15.96 13.46
N MET A 87 -4.08 -16.11 12.34
CA MET A 87 -3.52 -16.07 10.99
C MET A 87 -3.91 -14.75 10.32
N ASP A 88 -2.99 -14.18 9.54
CA ASP A 88 -3.29 -13.00 8.76
C ASP A 88 -4.20 -13.40 7.59
N ALA A 89 -5.44 -12.87 7.59
CA ALA A 89 -6.43 -13.20 6.56
C ALA A 89 -6.10 -12.58 5.19
N CYS A 90 -5.23 -11.57 5.18
CA CYS A 90 -4.82 -10.84 3.99
C CYS A 90 -3.38 -10.34 4.21
N ILE A 91 -2.46 -10.79 3.37
CA ILE A 91 -1.03 -10.43 3.47
C ILE A 91 -0.63 -9.73 2.17
N LEU A 92 0.01 -8.56 2.27
CA LEU A 92 0.60 -7.93 1.10
C LEU A 92 1.80 -8.77 0.63
N GLU A 93 1.65 -9.38 -0.53
CA GLU A 93 2.66 -10.25 -1.15
C GLU A 93 3.56 -9.48 -2.10
N GLU A 94 2.99 -8.53 -2.84
CA GLU A 94 3.70 -7.80 -3.88
C GLU A 94 3.21 -6.35 -3.97
N LEU A 95 4.17 -5.45 -4.15
CA LEU A 95 3.95 -4.04 -4.46
C LEU A 95 4.77 -3.70 -5.69
N THR A 96 4.11 -3.24 -6.76
CA THR A 96 4.78 -2.92 -8.03
C THR A 96 4.23 -1.66 -8.68
N ILE A 97 5.04 -1.08 -9.57
CA ILE A 97 4.62 0.03 -10.43
C ILE A 97 4.78 -0.40 -11.88
N ILE A 98 3.68 -0.45 -12.63
CA ILE A 98 3.67 -0.82 -14.04
C ILE A 98 2.95 0.27 -14.84
N LYS A 99 3.68 0.93 -15.74
CA LYS A 99 3.14 1.97 -16.64
C LYS A 99 2.36 3.08 -15.88
N GLY A 100 2.91 3.53 -14.76
CA GLY A 100 2.30 4.57 -13.93
C GLY A 100 1.11 4.11 -13.08
N VAL A 101 0.95 2.81 -12.91
CA VAL A 101 -0.08 2.20 -12.05
C VAL A 101 0.60 1.53 -10.87
N LEU A 102 0.23 1.92 -9.67
CA LEU A 102 0.64 1.28 -8.42
C LEU A 102 -0.27 0.08 -8.16
N ILE A 103 0.33 -1.09 -7.98
CA ILE A 103 -0.39 -2.36 -7.86
C ILE A 103 -0.06 -3.02 -6.53
N PHE A 104 -1.09 -3.31 -5.76
CA PHE A 104 -1.03 -4.10 -4.53
C PHE A 104 -1.59 -5.49 -4.83
N ARG A 105 -0.76 -6.51 -4.63
CA ARG A 105 -1.20 -7.91 -4.63
C ARG A 105 -1.25 -8.40 -3.19
N ASN A 106 -2.41 -8.81 -2.76
CA ASN A 106 -2.62 -9.38 -1.44
C ASN A 106 -2.96 -10.86 -1.56
N GLN A 107 -2.26 -11.69 -0.81
CA GLN A 107 -2.54 -13.11 -0.64
C GLN A 107 -3.64 -13.29 0.40
N LEU A 108 -4.62 -14.11 0.09
CA LEU A 108 -5.67 -14.59 0.98
C LEU A 108 -5.41 -16.04 1.37
N MET A 109 -6.17 -16.57 2.31
CA MET A 109 -6.06 -17.98 2.72
C MET A 109 -6.29 -18.97 1.55
N LYS A 110 -7.19 -18.62 0.60
CA LYS A 110 -7.56 -19.49 -0.51
C LYS A 110 -7.53 -18.79 -1.87
N GLY A 111 -6.81 -17.71 -1.99
CA GLY A 111 -6.79 -16.93 -3.23
C GLY A 111 -5.96 -15.67 -3.13
N SER A 112 -6.24 -14.72 -3.98
CA SER A 112 -5.55 -13.43 -4.01
C SER A 112 -6.45 -12.31 -4.50
N MET A 113 -6.05 -11.07 -4.20
CA MET A 113 -6.68 -9.88 -4.75
C MET A 113 -5.63 -8.89 -5.22
N LEU A 114 -5.94 -8.21 -6.32
CA LEU A 114 -5.15 -7.09 -6.83
C LEU A 114 -5.97 -5.82 -6.78
N HIS A 115 -5.33 -4.76 -6.30
CA HIS A 115 -5.86 -3.41 -6.39
C HIS A 115 -4.89 -2.56 -7.21
N LYS A 116 -5.41 -1.84 -8.21
CA LYS A 116 -4.65 -1.03 -9.16
C LYS A 116 -5.00 0.44 -8.97
N PHE A 117 -4.03 1.24 -8.54
CA PHE A 117 -4.20 2.67 -8.32
C PHE A 117 -3.45 3.49 -9.36
N ARG A 118 -4.06 4.57 -9.82
CA ARG A 118 -3.45 5.56 -10.72
C ARG A 118 -3.51 6.92 -10.07
N TYR A 119 -2.39 7.66 -10.17
CA TYR A 119 -2.37 9.06 -9.79
C TYR A 119 -3.09 9.89 -10.86
N GLN A 120 -4.19 10.49 -10.48
CA GLN A 120 -4.99 11.43 -11.28
C GLN A 120 -5.83 12.30 -10.36
N ASN A 121 -6.21 13.50 -10.79
CA ASN A 121 -7.00 14.45 -9.99
C ASN A 121 -6.35 14.75 -8.60
N ASN A 122 -5.02 14.71 -8.52
CA ASN A 122 -4.22 14.86 -7.29
C ASN A 122 -4.44 13.76 -6.22
N HIS A 123 -4.99 12.62 -6.60
CA HIS A 123 -5.20 11.47 -5.74
C HIS A 123 -4.74 10.17 -6.41
N PHE A 124 -4.51 9.13 -5.62
CA PHE A 124 -4.33 7.78 -6.13
C PHE A 124 -5.69 7.09 -6.15
N GLU A 125 -6.35 7.09 -7.29
CA GLU A 125 -7.68 6.53 -7.48
C GLU A 125 -7.62 5.05 -7.86
N LEU A 126 -8.50 4.23 -7.27
CA LEU A 126 -8.66 2.81 -7.61
C LEU A 126 -9.30 2.70 -8.99
N ILE A 127 -8.55 2.15 -9.95
CA ILE A 127 -8.97 2.00 -11.34
C ILE A 127 -9.26 0.56 -11.76
N GLY A 128 -8.83 -0.40 -10.96
CA GLY A 128 -9.03 -1.81 -11.27
C GLY A 128 -8.91 -2.69 -10.05
N TYR A 129 -9.70 -3.75 -10.04
CA TYR A 129 -9.74 -4.77 -9.02
C TYR A 129 -9.80 -6.14 -9.67
N THR A 130 -9.03 -7.08 -9.15
CA THR A 130 -9.10 -8.48 -9.54
C THR A 130 -9.11 -9.34 -8.28
N PHE A 131 -9.97 -10.31 -8.23
CA PHE A 131 -10.11 -11.24 -7.10
C PHE A 131 -10.20 -12.66 -7.61
N ASN A 132 -9.54 -13.58 -6.94
CA ASN A 132 -9.78 -14.99 -7.09
C ASN A 132 -9.77 -15.67 -5.73
N ASN A 133 -10.62 -16.66 -5.56
CA ASN A 133 -10.72 -17.42 -4.32
C ASN A 133 -11.25 -18.83 -4.59
N ALA A 134 -10.65 -19.80 -3.90
CA ALA A 134 -11.09 -21.18 -3.94
C ALA A 134 -12.29 -21.38 -2.99
N ASP A 135 -13.41 -21.86 -3.49
CA ASP A 135 -14.60 -22.20 -2.71
C ASP A 135 -15.12 -23.59 -3.08
N ALA A 136 -16.14 -24.10 -2.37
CA ALA A 136 -16.69 -25.44 -2.57
C ALA A 136 -17.23 -25.67 -3.99
N GLY A 137 -17.65 -24.62 -4.69
CA GLY A 137 -18.19 -24.69 -6.05
C GLY A 137 -17.17 -24.59 -7.17
N GLY A 138 -15.91 -24.23 -6.87
CA GLY A 138 -14.86 -23.95 -7.86
C GLY A 138 -14.02 -22.75 -7.49
N VAL A 139 -13.23 -22.24 -8.46
CA VAL A 139 -12.50 -20.99 -8.31
C VAL A 139 -13.40 -19.84 -8.72
N GLU A 140 -13.74 -18.98 -7.77
CA GLU A 140 -14.35 -17.68 -8.07
C GLU A 140 -13.30 -16.74 -8.65
N PHE A 141 -13.68 -16.00 -9.66
CA PHE A 141 -12.86 -14.99 -10.30
C PHE A 141 -13.70 -13.73 -10.54
N THR A 142 -13.19 -12.59 -10.15
CA THR A 142 -13.75 -11.26 -10.48
C THR A 142 -12.66 -10.41 -11.12
N ASP A 143 -12.98 -9.76 -12.24
CA ASP A 143 -12.17 -8.68 -12.80
C ASP A 143 -13.06 -7.46 -13.00
N PHE A 144 -12.68 -6.34 -12.39
CA PHE A 144 -13.46 -5.13 -12.39
C PHE A 144 -12.63 -3.94 -12.84
N ASN A 145 -12.97 -3.39 -14.00
CA ASN A 145 -12.45 -2.13 -14.48
C ASN A 145 -13.34 -1.00 -13.98
N LEU A 146 -12.90 -0.30 -12.92
CA LEU A 146 -13.69 0.76 -12.28
C LEU A 146 -13.84 2.00 -13.16
N ILE A 147 -12.93 2.23 -14.12
CA ILE A 147 -13.03 3.37 -15.06
C ILE A 147 -14.22 3.21 -16.00
N THR A 148 -14.37 2.00 -16.56
CA THR A 148 -15.46 1.70 -17.52
C THR A 148 -16.71 1.20 -16.81
N GLY A 149 -16.58 0.71 -15.60
CA GLY A 149 -17.63 0.00 -14.85
C GLY A 149 -17.79 -1.47 -15.28
N ASN A 150 -16.97 -1.97 -16.21
CA ASN A 150 -17.10 -3.35 -16.68
C ASN A 150 -16.61 -4.32 -15.60
N LYS A 151 -17.49 -5.19 -15.14
CA LYS A 151 -17.22 -6.22 -14.13
C LYS A 151 -17.54 -7.59 -14.67
N ILE A 152 -16.57 -8.48 -14.65
CA ILE A 152 -16.68 -9.87 -15.09
C ILE A 152 -16.57 -10.74 -13.83
N TYR A 153 -17.56 -11.61 -13.64
CA TYR A 153 -17.57 -12.63 -12.60
C TYR A 153 -17.61 -14.02 -13.23
N LYS A 154 -16.78 -14.94 -12.72
CA LYS A 154 -16.73 -16.32 -13.18
C LYS A 154 -16.64 -17.29 -12.02
N ILE A 155 -17.18 -18.49 -12.21
CA ILE A 155 -16.86 -19.69 -11.42
C ILE A 155 -16.23 -20.70 -12.38
N ILE A 156 -15.04 -21.19 -12.05
CA ILE A 156 -14.26 -22.12 -12.86
C ILE A 156 -14.14 -23.44 -12.11
N SER A 157 -14.48 -24.55 -12.76
CA SER A 157 -14.38 -25.88 -12.17
C SER A 157 -12.94 -26.25 -11.84
N TYR A 158 -12.69 -26.82 -10.65
CA TYR A 158 -11.38 -27.36 -10.28
C TYR A 158 -10.94 -28.55 -11.12
N GLU A 159 -11.90 -29.36 -11.56
CA GLU A 159 -11.59 -30.64 -12.22
C GLU A 159 -11.35 -30.49 -13.72
N THR A 160 -12.02 -29.53 -14.34
CA THR A 160 -12.09 -29.47 -15.81
C THR A 160 -11.65 -28.15 -16.39
N ASP A 161 -11.34 -27.14 -15.57
CA ASP A 161 -11.06 -25.75 -15.96
C ASP A 161 -12.20 -25.11 -16.78
N LYS A 162 -13.38 -25.72 -16.81
CA LYS A 162 -14.54 -25.18 -17.50
C LYS A 162 -15.18 -24.06 -16.71
N ILE A 163 -15.63 -23.04 -17.42
CA ILE A 163 -16.44 -21.97 -16.83
C ILE A 163 -17.82 -22.54 -16.54
N LEU A 164 -18.18 -22.59 -15.26
CA LEU A 164 -19.49 -23.04 -14.78
C LEU A 164 -20.49 -21.90 -14.77
N VAL A 165 -20.03 -20.70 -14.42
CA VAL A 165 -20.82 -19.46 -14.39
C VAL A 165 -19.98 -18.35 -15.00
N GLU A 166 -20.60 -17.51 -15.83
CA GLU A 166 -20.01 -16.26 -16.30
C GLU A 166 -21.10 -15.18 -16.34
N LYS A 167 -20.80 -14.05 -15.75
CA LYS A 167 -21.65 -12.88 -15.72
C LYS A 167 -20.83 -11.62 -15.98
N THR A 168 -21.29 -10.80 -16.91
CA THR A 168 -20.74 -9.48 -17.15
C THR A 168 -21.78 -8.43 -16.79
N THR A 169 -21.39 -7.43 -16.00
CA THR A 169 -22.26 -6.31 -15.60
C THR A 169 -21.53 -4.99 -15.82
N ILE A 170 -22.29 -3.91 -15.91
CA ILE A 170 -21.77 -2.56 -15.89
C ILE A 170 -22.16 -1.90 -14.58
N GLU A 171 -21.16 -1.68 -13.71
CA GLU A 171 -21.34 -1.08 -12.40
C GLU A 171 -20.46 0.17 -12.31
N LYS A 172 -21.04 1.35 -12.36
CA LYS A 172 -20.30 2.60 -12.27
C LYS A 172 -20.18 3.06 -10.84
N ILE A 173 -18.94 3.30 -10.41
CA ILE A 173 -18.61 3.85 -9.10
C ILE A 173 -18.15 5.29 -9.29
N ASN A 174 -18.80 6.22 -8.61
CA ASN A 174 -18.46 7.65 -8.66
C ASN A 174 -18.76 8.31 -7.30
N PRO A 175 -17.78 8.93 -6.62
CA PRO A 175 -16.38 9.02 -7.04
C PRO A 175 -15.67 7.66 -6.92
N LEU A 176 -14.53 7.51 -7.63
CA LEU A 176 -13.67 6.34 -7.48
C LEU A 176 -13.07 6.32 -6.06
N PRO A 177 -12.94 5.14 -5.43
CA PRO A 177 -12.22 5.04 -4.17
C PRO A 177 -10.77 5.47 -4.33
N ASN A 178 -10.23 6.09 -3.29
CA ASN A 178 -8.84 6.52 -3.29
C ASN A 178 -7.98 5.73 -2.30
N LEU A 179 -6.65 5.86 -2.43
CA LEU A 179 -5.70 5.16 -1.61
C LEU A 179 -5.69 5.67 -0.16
N ASP A 180 -6.12 6.90 0.11
CA ASP A 180 -6.05 7.52 1.45
C ASP A 180 -6.83 6.74 2.51
N ASN A 181 -7.91 6.08 2.08
CA ASN A 181 -8.78 5.27 2.94
C ASN A 181 -8.74 3.78 2.58
N PHE A 182 -7.69 3.35 1.90
CA PHE A 182 -7.61 1.98 1.39
C PHE A 182 -7.42 0.96 2.50
N VAL A 183 -8.35 0.01 2.54
CA VAL A 183 -8.25 -1.24 3.30
C VAL A 183 -8.59 -2.39 2.35
N PRO A 184 -7.67 -3.32 2.06
CA PRO A 184 -7.87 -4.34 1.02
C PRO A 184 -9.17 -5.12 1.15
N LEU A 185 -9.55 -5.55 2.36
CA LEU A 185 -10.75 -6.35 2.59
C LEU A 185 -12.05 -5.53 2.60
N ASP A 186 -11.98 -4.21 2.71
CA ASP A 186 -13.15 -3.35 2.69
C ASP A 186 -13.54 -2.92 1.26
N LEU A 187 -12.62 -3.09 0.29
CA LEU A 187 -12.82 -2.81 -1.14
C LEU A 187 -12.88 -4.11 -1.96
N MET A 188 -13.65 -5.07 -1.51
CA MET A 188 -14.02 -6.27 -2.26
C MET A 188 -15.31 -6.00 -3.03
N TYR A 189 -15.31 -6.21 -4.34
CA TYR A 189 -16.40 -5.91 -5.27
C TYR A 189 -17.05 -7.18 -5.85
#